data_6030b41123002a0530368a6767a18f4c
#
_entry.id   6030b41123002a0530368a6767a18f4c
#
_cell.length_a   1.000
_cell.length_b   1.000
_cell.length_c   1.000
_cell.angle_alpha   90.00
_cell.angle_beta   90.00
_cell.angle_gamma   90.00
#
_symmetry.space_group_name_H-M   'P 1'
#
loop_
_entity.id
_entity.type
_entity.pdbx_description
1 polymer ?
#
loop_
_entity_poly.entity_id
_entity_poly.type
_entity_poly.pdbx_seq_one_letter_code
_entity_poly.pdbx_strand_id
1 'polypeptide(L)'
;MSKRSLLATVAVAAAAVIAPSMAPAQAASEIKIGVITSTSGALKSYGDAYVDGLNWGLNYYTGGKMTINGQKLVVTVKDDAADPASATASFKEMVGNGTKVIVGTASSGVALTLAPLAQQNKVLYISGPAKNDAITSASNKYVFRSGNTSIQDLAPLAGIKPISGRKVVLFVEDNAFGAGNIAAAKSLMGPKGATFQEIKVPTSTSDFTPFAKQAADAKGSYIFIAWSNALTAGAMLTSLKVQGAFAKQRPITGLAGASTYNIYGTLFEGTRAIMTNSYFGGVGKSNAASDLAAKFAADKKSQDLFTCTGADAAKMIVQALTGNKDQNVDTMISKLEGYSWVGVKGLMKVNPTNHVLIQPMFLVSLKKTAAGYVPQLDKTINNVTA
;
A
#
# COMPACT_ATOMS: atom_id res chain seq x y z
N MET A 1 88.25 27.79 59.49
CA MET A 1 86.93 28.33 59.66
C MET A 1 86.18 27.93 58.40
N SER A 2 85.38 26.89 58.50
CA SER A 2 84.70 26.24 57.33
C SER A 2 83.23 26.64 57.28
N LYS A 3 82.73 27.14 56.16
CA LYS A 3 81.31 27.39 55.90
C LYS A 3 80.72 26.20 55.12
N ARG A 4 79.81 25.49 55.76
CA ARG A 4 79.02 24.44 55.09
C ARG A 4 77.79 25.09 54.51
N SER A 5 77.60 24.98 53.21
CA SER A 5 76.37 25.33 52.47
C SER A 5 75.49 24.15 52.41
N LEU A 6 74.20 24.27 52.89
CA LEU A 6 73.12 23.32 52.73
C LEU A 6 72.53 23.57 51.32
N LEU A 7 72.50 22.52 50.51
CA LEU A 7 71.64 22.47 49.31
C LEU A 7 70.29 21.87 49.67
N ALA A 8 69.25 22.65 49.50
CA ALA A 8 67.84 22.13 49.63
C ALA A 8 67.40 21.66 48.26
N THR A 9 67.07 20.36 48.16
CA THR A 9 66.51 19.72 46.96
C THR A 9 65.02 19.90 46.98
N VAL A 10 64.47 20.69 46.05
CA VAL A 10 63.02 20.81 45.84
C VAL A 10 62.55 19.69 44.89
N ALA A 11 61.81 18.75 45.35
CA ALA A 11 61.14 17.72 44.56
C ALA A 11 59.84 18.30 44.00
N VAL A 12 59.77 18.51 42.69
CA VAL A 12 58.53 18.87 41.96
C VAL A 12 57.79 17.59 41.64
N ALA A 13 56.67 17.35 42.32
CA ALA A 13 55.74 16.28 41.99
C ALA A 13 54.86 16.71 40.81
N ALA A 14 55.11 16.15 39.63
CA ALA A 14 54.25 16.33 38.48
C ALA A 14 52.95 15.45 38.65
N ALA A 15 51.84 16.10 38.97
CA ALA A 15 50.53 15.44 38.95
C ALA A 15 50.09 15.28 37.49
N ALA A 16 50.14 14.06 36.97
CA ALA A 16 49.57 13.71 35.68
C ALA A 16 48.03 13.78 35.75
N VAL A 17 47.42 14.82 35.18
CA VAL A 17 45.96 14.90 35.01
C VAL A 17 45.57 13.94 33.88
N ILE A 18 45.04 12.78 34.27
CA ILE A 18 44.38 11.83 33.34
C ILE A 18 43.07 12.48 32.91
N ALA A 19 43.04 13.16 31.80
CA ALA A 19 41.80 13.58 31.14
C ALA A 19 41.09 12.33 30.65
N PRO A 20 39.79 12.11 30.99
CA PRO A 20 39.02 11.01 30.41
C PRO A 20 38.95 11.24 28.89
N SER A 21 39.55 10.35 28.11
CA SER A 21 39.38 10.32 26.66
C SER A 21 37.88 10.03 26.40
N MET A 22 37.12 11.05 26.08
CA MET A 22 35.79 10.88 25.49
C MET A 22 36.00 10.16 24.14
N ALA A 23 35.82 8.85 24.12
CA ALA A 23 35.70 8.12 22.87
C ALA A 23 34.57 8.81 22.05
N PRO A 24 34.81 9.10 20.74
CA PRO A 24 33.74 9.67 19.93
C PRO A 24 32.53 8.78 20.03
N ALA A 25 31.38 9.35 20.44
CA ALA A 25 30.14 8.63 20.46
C ALA A 25 29.93 8.07 19.06
N GLN A 26 30.04 6.74 18.92
CA GLN A 26 29.86 6.07 17.63
C GLN A 26 28.43 6.42 17.18
N ALA A 27 28.31 7.20 16.11
CA ALA A 27 27.01 7.58 15.57
C ALA A 27 26.18 6.31 15.42
N ALA A 28 25.02 6.29 16.08
CA ALA A 28 24.14 5.13 16.03
C ALA A 28 23.90 4.79 14.55
N SER A 29 24.26 3.58 14.14
CA SER A 29 24.07 3.16 12.75
C SER A 29 22.59 3.31 12.37
N GLU A 30 22.33 3.80 11.16
CA GLU A 30 20.96 4.08 10.69
C GLU A 30 20.40 2.90 9.89
N ILE A 31 19.10 2.72 9.95
CA ILE A 31 18.35 1.86 9.05
C ILE A 31 17.61 2.77 8.07
N LYS A 32 17.99 2.73 6.80
CA LYS A 32 17.38 3.52 5.73
C LYS A 32 16.19 2.79 5.15
N ILE A 33 15.02 3.42 5.18
CA ILE A 33 13.77 2.95 4.57
C ILE A 33 13.45 3.88 3.40
N GLY A 34 13.47 3.34 2.18
CA GLY A 34 13.07 4.05 0.99
C GLY A 34 11.58 3.92 0.74
N VAL A 35 10.89 5.02 0.50
CA VAL A 35 9.49 5.05 0.08
C VAL A 35 9.42 5.67 -1.31
N ILE A 36 8.98 4.89 -2.29
CA ILE A 36 8.74 5.37 -3.65
C ILE A 36 7.24 5.29 -3.88
N THR A 37 6.56 6.43 -3.98
CA THR A 37 5.12 6.46 -4.16
C THR A 37 4.66 7.79 -4.77
N SER A 38 3.46 7.81 -5.37
CA SER A 38 2.93 9.02 -6.00
C SER A 38 2.49 10.03 -4.93
N THR A 39 3.24 11.11 -4.77
CA THR A 39 2.89 12.27 -3.94
C THR A 39 2.46 13.47 -4.78
N SER A 40 2.34 13.26 -6.09
CA SER A 40 1.77 14.20 -7.07
C SER A 40 0.83 13.49 -8.04
N GLY A 41 0.11 14.25 -8.87
CA GLY A 41 -0.73 13.75 -9.95
C GLY A 41 -1.97 12.96 -9.49
N ALA A 42 -2.45 12.09 -10.37
CA ALA A 42 -3.73 11.37 -10.23
C ALA A 42 -3.81 10.41 -9.04
N LEU A 43 -2.67 9.91 -8.55
CA LEU A 43 -2.59 8.96 -7.45
C LEU A 43 -2.11 9.59 -6.14
N LYS A 44 -1.96 10.93 -6.10
CA LYS A 44 -1.45 11.67 -4.94
C LYS A 44 -2.19 11.31 -3.64
N SER A 45 -3.52 11.33 -3.64
CA SER A 45 -4.30 11.03 -2.44
C SER A 45 -4.05 9.62 -1.89
N TYR A 46 -3.72 8.68 -2.75
CA TYR A 46 -3.42 7.30 -2.38
C TYR A 46 -2.01 7.16 -1.81
N GLY A 47 -1.04 7.83 -2.45
CA GLY A 47 0.34 7.87 -1.96
C GLY A 47 0.46 8.58 -0.61
N ASP A 48 -0.20 9.72 -0.44
CA ASP A 48 -0.23 10.46 0.83
C ASP A 48 -0.83 9.61 1.96
N ALA A 49 -1.99 8.97 1.73
CA ALA A 49 -2.62 8.10 2.72
C ALA A 49 -1.75 6.89 3.08
N TYR A 50 -1.02 6.33 2.10
CA TYR A 50 -0.05 5.27 2.33
C TYR A 50 1.11 5.72 3.22
N VAL A 51 1.71 6.89 2.93
CA VAL A 51 2.80 7.47 3.73
C VAL A 51 2.34 7.77 5.16
N ASP A 52 1.14 8.33 5.32
CA ASP A 52 0.56 8.58 6.64
C ASP A 52 0.41 7.30 7.46
N GLY A 53 -0.10 6.23 6.84
CA GLY A 53 -0.24 4.93 7.47
C GLY A 53 1.10 4.28 7.82
N LEU A 54 2.08 4.40 6.93
CA LEU A 54 3.45 3.90 7.14
C LEU A 54 4.12 4.60 8.33
N ASN A 55 4.07 5.92 8.38
CA ASN A 55 4.66 6.71 9.45
C ASN A 55 3.99 6.42 10.80
N TRP A 56 2.65 6.35 10.83
CA TRP A 56 1.93 5.92 12.01
C TRP A 56 2.36 4.53 12.46
N GLY A 57 2.41 3.57 11.54
CA GLY A 57 2.76 2.18 11.84
C GLY A 57 4.19 2.03 12.34
N LEU A 58 5.17 2.70 11.73
CA LEU A 58 6.55 2.70 12.20
C LEU A 58 6.65 3.25 13.63
N ASN A 59 5.97 4.36 13.91
CA ASN A 59 5.91 4.93 15.27
C ASN A 59 5.26 3.95 16.25
N TYR A 60 4.09 3.40 15.92
CA TYR A 60 3.33 2.47 16.76
C TYR A 60 4.10 1.19 17.06
N TYR A 61 4.61 0.50 16.04
CA TYR A 61 5.27 -0.79 16.21
C TYR A 61 6.69 -0.70 16.77
N THR A 62 7.30 0.49 16.84
CA THR A 62 8.56 0.75 17.56
C THR A 62 8.35 1.33 18.96
N GLY A 63 7.11 1.42 19.44
CA GLY A 63 6.77 2.01 20.74
C GLY A 63 7.14 3.49 20.84
N GLY A 64 7.01 4.26 19.75
CA GLY A 64 7.32 5.68 19.66
C GLY A 64 8.80 6.02 19.49
N LYS A 65 9.69 5.01 19.52
CA LYS A 65 11.15 5.24 19.56
C LYS A 65 11.77 5.48 18.18
N MET A 66 11.10 5.05 17.12
CA MET A 66 11.64 5.07 15.74
C MET A 66 13.05 4.45 15.66
N THR A 67 13.28 3.38 16.44
CA THR A 67 14.53 2.61 16.47
C THR A 67 14.26 1.12 16.47
N ILE A 68 15.10 0.35 15.79
CA ILE A 68 15.10 -1.11 15.80
C ILE A 68 16.54 -1.58 16.08
N ASN A 69 16.73 -2.53 17.01
CA ASN A 69 18.06 -3.03 17.42
C ASN A 69 19.02 -1.91 17.89
N GLY A 70 18.51 -0.79 18.39
CA GLY A 70 19.31 0.39 18.76
C GLY A 70 19.71 1.29 17.58
N GLN A 71 19.31 0.97 16.35
CA GLN A 71 19.55 1.74 15.15
C GLN A 71 18.34 2.64 14.83
N LYS A 72 18.60 3.90 14.44
CA LYS A 72 17.55 4.87 14.11
C LYS A 72 16.95 4.55 12.74
N LEU A 73 15.61 4.58 12.64
CA LEU A 73 14.92 4.53 11.35
C LEU A 73 14.96 5.90 10.65
N VAL A 74 15.46 5.91 9.41
CA VAL A 74 15.46 7.10 8.54
C VAL A 74 14.60 6.79 7.32
N VAL A 75 13.45 7.45 7.24
CA VAL A 75 12.49 7.28 6.14
C VAL A 75 12.70 8.37 5.10
N THR A 76 12.96 7.98 3.87
CA THR A 76 13.11 8.89 2.72
C THR A 76 11.99 8.63 1.73
N VAL A 77 11.17 9.65 1.46
CA VAL A 77 10.06 9.57 0.49
C VAL A 77 10.49 10.24 -0.82
N LYS A 78 10.29 9.55 -1.94
CA LYS A 78 10.48 10.06 -3.30
C LYS A 78 9.16 9.93 -4.06
N ASP A 79 8.79 11.01 -4.75
CA ASP A 79 7.64 11.02 -5.65
C ASP A 79 7.97 10.25 -6.93
N ASP A 80 7.15 9.26 -7.25
CA ASP A 80 7.26 8.55 -8.53
C ASP A 80 6.39 9.18 -9.62
N ALA A 81 5.53 10.14 -9.29
CA ALA A 81 4.57 10.76 -10.21
C ALA A 81 3.78 9.74 -11.06
N ALA A 82 3.65 8.49 -10.59
CA ALA A 82 3.16 7.31 -11.33
C ALA A 82 3.97 6.99 -12.60
N ASP A 83 5.20 7.50 -12.72
CA ASP A 83 6.11 7.31 -13.86
C ASP A 83 7.21 6.26 -13.54
N PRO A 84 7.31 5.17 -14.35
CA PRO A 84 8.34 4.14 -14.15
C PRO A 84 9.78 4.64 -14.25
N ALA A 85 10.06 5.67 -15.06
CA ALA A 85 11.42 6.19 -15.22
C ALA A 85 11.86 6.95 -13.96
N SER A 86 11.02 7.83 -13.43
CA SER A 86 11.24 8.55 -12.18
C SER A 86 11.43 7.60 -11.00
N ALA A 87 10.58 6.57 -10.92
CA ALA A 87 10.67 5.54 -9.89
C ALA A 87 11.98 4.73 -9.98
N THR A 88 12.42 4.39 -11.22
CA THR A 88 13.69 3.69 -11.46
C THR A 88 14.89 4.53 -11.01
N ALA A 89 14.89 5.82 -11.30
CA ALA A 89 15.96 6.74 -10.87
C ALA A 89 16.03 6.81 -9.35
N SER A 90 14.89 7.01 -8.69
CA SER A 90 14.77 7.04 -7.22
C SER A 90 15.22 5.72 -6.58
N PHE A 91 14.83 4.57 -7.16
CA PHE A 91 15.25 3.25 -6.68
C PHE A 91 16.78 3.09 -6.73
N LYS A 92 17.40 3.42 -7.87
CA LYS A 92 18.85 3.32 -8.05
C LYS A 92 19.61 4.25 -7.08
N GLU A 93 19.14 5.48 -6.91
CA GLU A 93 19.69 6.42 -5.93
C GLU A 93 19.65 5.85 -4.51
N MET A 94 18.48 5.34 -4.08
CA MET A 94 18.32 4.77 -2.74
C MET A 94 19.23 3.57 -2.52
N VAL A 95 19.30 2.64 -3.48
CA VAL A 95 20.17 1.46 -3.41
C VAL A 95 21.63 1.86 -3.38
N GLY A 96 22.06 2.82 -4.21
CA GLY A 96 23.41 3.37 -4.22
C GLY A 96 23.80 3.99 -2.88
N ASN A 97 22.83 4.56 -2.15
CA ASN A 97 22.98 5.10 -0.80
C ASN A 97 22.89 4.04 0.32
N GLY A 98 22.84 2.74 -0.04
CA GLY A 98 22.84 1.62 0.90
C GLY A 98 21.48 1.25 1.49
N THR A 99 20.36 1.75 0.94
CA THR A 99 19.02 1.34 1.35
C THR A 99 18.79 -0.13 1.04
N LYS A 100 18.34 -0.91 2.03
CA LYS A 100 18.06 -2.36 1.90
C LYS A 100 16.56 -2.68 1.89
N VAL A 101 15.72 -1.74 2.29
CA VAL A 101 14.27 -1.88 2.34
C VAL A 101 13.64 -0.73 1.56
N ILE A 102 12.90 -1.05 0.51
CA ILE A 102 12.15 -0.10 -0.31
C ILE A 102 10.68 -0.50 -0.27
N VAL A 103 9.78 0.47 -0.11
CA VAL A 103 8.34 0.24 -0.02
C VAL A 103 7.56 1.21 -0.91
N GLY A 104 6.32 0.90 -1.23
CA GLY A 104 5.45 1.66 -2.13
C GLY A 104 5.15 0.78 -3.35
N THR A 105 4.56 1.22 -4.35
CA THR A 105 3.98 2.46 -4.85
C THR A 105 2.45 2.31 -4.98
N ALA A 106 1.74 3.40 -5.39
CA ALA A 106 0.32 3.32 -5.74
C ALA A 106 0.09 2.86 -7.19
N SER A 107 1.08 3.05 -8.07
CA SER A 107 1.01 2.71 -9.50
C SER A 107 1.42 1.25 -9.76
N SER A 108 0.50 0.47 -10.36
CA SER A 108 0.83 -0.90 -10.78
C SER A 108 1.93 -0.96 -11.85
N GLY A 109 2.01 0.01 -12.76
CA GLY A 109 3.07 0.09 -13.77
C GLY A 109 4.43 0.32 -13.15
N VAL A 110 4.52 1.23 -12.18
CA VAL A 110 5.74 1.47 -11.39
C VAL A 110 6.12 0.22 -10.60
N ALA A 111 5.19 -0.41 -9.89
CA ALA A 111 5.49 -1.59 -9.08
C ALA A 111 6.03 -2.76 -9.92
N LEU A 112 5.47 -2.98 -11.12
CA LEU A 112 5.97 -3.98 -12.07
C LEU A 112 7.38 -3.68 -12.56
N THR A 113 7.76 -2.40 -12.64
CA THR A 113 9.13 -1.98 -12.99
C THR A 113 10.09 -2.15 -11.81
N LEU A 114 9.65 -1.86 -10.58
CA LEU A 114 10.50 -1.98 -9.38
C LEU A 114 10.75 -3.44 -8.97
N ALA A 115 9.80 -4.34 -9.20
CA ALA A 115 9.90 -5.74 -8.80
C ALA A 115 11.17 -6.45 -9.35
N PRO A 116 11.51 -6.43 -10.66
CA PRO A 116 12.74 -7.00 -11.16
C PRO A 116 14.00 -6.27 -10.67
N LEU A 117 13.93 -4.94 -10.44
CA LEU A 117 15.06 -4.18 -9.87
C LEU A 117 15.37 -4.63 -8.44
N ALA A 118 14.36 -4.95 -7.64
CA ALA A 118 14.55 -5.49 -6.30
C ALA A 118 15.33 -6.82 -6.33
N GLN A 119 15.01 -7.71 -7.24
CA GLN A 119 15.72 -8.97 -7.44
C GLN A 119 17.16 -8.75 -7.90
N GLN A 120 17.37 -7.90 -8.90
CA GLN A 120 18.70 -7.60 -9.44
C GLN A 120 19.64 -7.02 -8.39
N ASN A 121 19.11 -6.18 -7.51
CA ASN A 121 19.89 -5.48 -6.49
C ASN A 121 19.85 -6.15 -5.10
N LYS A 122 19.14 -7.28 -4.96
CA LYS A 122 18.95 -8.03 -3.71
C LYS A 122 18.47 -7.13 -2.57
N VAL A 123 17.44 -6.34 -2.84
CA VAL A 123 16.80 -5.39 -1.92
C VAL A 123 15.39 -5.89 -1.59
N LEU A 124 14.98 -5.82 -0.33
CA LEU A 124 13.61 -6.13 0.05
C LEU A 124 12.68 -5.04 -0.49
N TYR A 125 11.75 -5.43 -1.36
CA TYR A 125 10.70 -4.55 -1.85
C TYR A 125 9.34 -4.99 -1.32
N ILE A 126 8.69 -4.15 -0.52
CA ILE A 126 7.32 -4.37 -0.05
C ILE A 126 6.40 -3.48 -0.89
N SER A 127 5.79 -4.07 -1.92
CA SER A 127 4.83 -3.38 -2.78
C SER A 127 3.63 -2.92 -1.97
N GLY A 128 3.28 -1.65 -2.10
CA GLY A 128 2.24 -0.97 -1.33
C GLY A 128 0.85 -1.08 -1.96
N PRO A 129 0.18 0.05 -2.27
CA PRO A 129 -1.19 0.08 -2.77
C PRO A 129 -1.42 -0.50 -4.17
N ALA A 130 -0.37 -0.68 -4.98
CA ALA A 130 -0.47 -1.23 -6.34
C ALA A 130 -1.06 -2.65 -6.34
N LYS A 131 -2.06 -2.92 -7.20
CA LYS A 131 -2.90 -4.12 -7.08
C LYS A 131 -2.65 -5.21 -8.14
N ASN A 132 -1.93 -4.93 -9.24
CA ASN A 132 -1.72 -5.92 -10.29
C ASN A 132 -1.09 -7.21 -9.72
N ASP A 133 -1.72 -8.38 -9.99
CA ASP A 133 -1.31 -9.67 -9.42
C ASP A 133 0.11 -10.08 -9.85
N ALA A 134 0.56 -9.66 -11.03
CA ALA A 134 1.88 -9.99 -11.56
C ALA A 134 3.06 -9.32 -10.84
N ILE A 135 2.82 -8.39 -9.90
CA ILE A 135 3.88 -7.72 -9.12
C ILE A 135 4.63 -8.73 -8.24
N THR A 136 3.92 -9.70 -7.67
CA THR A 136 4.51 -10.78 -6.87
C THR A 136 4.46 -12.09 -7.62
N SER A 137 5.55 -12.87 -7.58
CA SER A 137 5.61 -14.21 -8.15
C SER A 137 6.55 -15.08 -7.32
N ALA A 138 6.34 -16.40 -7.33
CA ALA A 138 7.19 -17.35 -6.63
C ALA A 138 8.66 -17.33 -7.11
N SER A 139 8.93 -16.80 -8.30
CA SER A 139 10.30 -16.69 -8.85
C SER A 139 11.07 -15.47 -8.34
N ASN A 140 10.42 -14.53 -7.66
CA ASN A 140 11.06 -13.33 -7.12
C ASN A 140 10.89 -13.22 -5.60
N LYS A 141 11.82 -13.84 -4.87
CA LYS A 141 11.78 -13.86 -3.39
C LYS A 141 11.94 -12.49 -2.73
N TYR A 142 12.37 -11.47 -3.44
CA TYR A 142 12.66 -10.14 -2.87
C TYR A 142 11.43 -9.23 -2.81
N VAL A 143 10.30 -9.65 -3.38
CA VAL A 143 9.08 -8.83 -3.47
C VAL A 143 7.98 -9.40 -2.59
N PHE A 144 7.46 -8.56 -1.71
CA PHE A 144 6.32 -8.81 -0.82
C PHE A 144 5.20 -7.81 -1.11
N ARG A 145 4.03 -8.04 -0.51
CA ARG A 145 2.91 -7.08 -0.54
C ARG A 145 2.46 -6.71 0.85
N SER A 146 2.16 -5.42 1.03
CA SER A 146 1.40 -4.92 2.18
C SER A 146 -0.07 -4.62 1.82
N GLY A 147 -0.39 -4.50 0.52
CA GLY A 147 -1.74 -4.30 0.01
C GLY A 147 -2.38 -5.58 -0.54
N ASN A 148 -3.62 -5.45 -0.99
CA ASN A 148 -4.35 -6.52 -1.66
C ASN A 148 -4.06 -6.55 -3.17
N THR A 149 -4.37 -7.68 -3.81
CA THR A 149 -4.27 -7.89 -5.25
C THR A 149 -5.61 -7.63 -5.96
N SER A 150 -5.59 -7.57 -7.31
CA SER A 150 -6.81 -7.47 -8.11
C SER A 150 -7.71 -8.70 -7.94
N ILE A 151 -7.12 -9.91 -7.85
CA ILE A 151 -7.89 -11.13 -7.54
C ILE A 151 -8.54 -11.03 -6.17
N GLN A 152 -7.86 -10.53 -5.16
CA GLN A 152 -8.43 -10.36 -3.83
C GLN A 152 -9.56 -9.32 -3.80
N ASP A 153 -9.47 -8.24 -4.57
CA ASP A 153 -10.60 -7.30 -4.69
C ASP A 153 -11.85 -7.97 -5.24
N LEU A 154 -11.70 -8.91 -6.16
CA LEU A 154 -12.81 -9.61 -6.80
C LEU A 154 -13.28 -10.87 -6.06
N ALA A 155 -12.45 -11.43 -5.18
CA ALA A 155 -12.78 -12.67 -4.45
C ALA A 155 -14.10 -12.59 -3.67
N PRO A 156 -14.47 -11.48 -3.00
CA PRO A 156 -15.77 -11.32 -2.37
C PRO A 156 -16.95 -11.47 -3.32
N LEU A 157 -16.73 -11.25 -4.62
CA LEU A 157 -17.74 -11.36 -5.66
C LEU A 157 -17.98 -12.81 -6.11
N ALA A 158 -17.15 -13.74 -5.67
CA ALA A 158 -17.27 -15.16 -6.03
C ALA A 158 -18.65 -15.77 -5.68
N GLY A 159 -19.37 -15.17 -4.74
CA GLY A 159 -20.72 -15.54 -4.33
C GLY A 159 -21.85 -14.86 -5.11
N ILE A 160 -21.56 -13.98 -6.07
CA ILE A 160 -22.60 -13.31 -6.86
C ILE A 160 -23.29 -14.32 -7.77
N LYS A 161 -24.61 -14.41 -7.65
CA LYS A 161 -25.46 -15.27 -8.49
C LYS A 161 -26.57 -14.44 -9.15
N PRO A 162 -26.95 -14.75 -10.38
CA PRO A 162 -26.34 -15.68 -11.31
C PRO A 162 -25.20 -15.01 -12.11
N ILE A 163 -24.06 -15.69 -12.31
CA ILE A 163 -22.97 -15.23 -13.16
C ILE A 163 -22.89 -16.05 -14.47
N SER A 164 -23.30 -17.32 -14.44
CA SER A 164 -23.34 -18.20 -15.61
C SER A 164 -24.24 -17.64 -16.71
N GLY A 165 -23.74 -17.62 -17.95
CA GLY A 165 -24.43 -17.06 -19.12
C GLY A 165 -24.57 -15.52 -19.08
N ARG A 166 -23.94 -14.84 -18.11
CA ARG A 166 -24.00 -13.38 -18.01
C ARG A 166 -22.84 -12.71 -18.70
N LYS A 167 -23.14 -11.62 -19.43
CA LYS A 167 -22.12 -10.74 -19.98
C LYS A 167 -21.70 -9.73 -18.92
N VAL A 168 -20.40 -9.63 -18.69
CA VAL A 168 -19.74 -8.63 -17.84
C VAL A 168 -19.00 -7.65 -18.73
N VAL A 169 -19.38 -6.39 -18.71
CA VAL A 169 -18.62 -5.32 -19.38
C VAL A 169 -17.47 -4.93 -18.45
N LEU A 170 -16.24 -5.05 -18.94
CA LEU A 170 -15.02 -4.67 -18.23
C LEU A 170 -14.63 -3.26 -18.67
N PHE A 171 -15.03 -2.26 -17.89
CA PHE A 171 -14.74 -0.85 -18.14
C PHE A 171 -13.54 -0.43 -17.29
N VAL A 172 -12.38 -0.29 -17.93
CA VAL A 172 -11.12 -0.11 -17.21
C VAL A 172 -10.25 0.97 -17.84
N GLU A 173 -9.37 1.55 -17.03
CA GLU A 173 -8.27 2.36 -17.56
C GLU A 173 -7.31 1.49 -18.38
N ASP A 174 -6.82 2.00 -19.50
CA ASP A 174 -5.81 1.33 -20.34
C ASP A 174 -4.41 1.55 -19.75
N ASN A 175 -4.15 0.83 -18.66
CA ASN A 175 -2.89 0.82 -17.93
C ASN A 175 -2.68 -0.55 -17.24
N ALA A 176 -1.55 -0.69 -16.54
CA ALA A 176 -1.22 -1.95 -15.86
C ALA A 176 -2.22 -2.36 -14.76
N PHE A 177 -2.87 -1.39 -14.08
CA PHE A 177 -3.93 -1.67 -13.11
C PHE A 177 -5.18 -2.24 -13.81
N GLY A 178 -5.63 -1.61 -14.89
CA GLY A 178 -6.76 -2.07 -15.69
C GLY A 178 -6.51 -3.46 -16.29
N ALA A 179 -5.32 -3.71 -16.84
CA ALA A 179 -4.94 -5.02 -17.38
C ALA A 179 -4.98 -6.13 -16.31
N GLY A 180 -4.46 -5.87 -15.10
CA GLY A 180 -4.52 -6.81 -13.97
C GLY A 180 -5.96 -7.12 -13.56
N ASN A 181 -6.83 -6.09 -13.52
CA ASN A 181 -8.24 -6.26 -13.18
C ASN A 181 -9.03 -7.05 -14.25
N ILE A 182 -8.71 -6.87 -15.55
CA ILE A 182 -9.28 -7.71 -16.62
C ILE A 182 -8.88 -9.18 -16.41
N ALA A 183 -7.59 -9.44 -16.17
CA ALA A 183 -7.10 -10.80 -15.94
C ALA A 183 -7.78 -11.46 -14.72
N ALA A 184 -7.85 -10.74 -13.61
CA ALA A 184 -8.52 -11.19 -12.39
C ALA A 184 -10.02 -11.48 -12.60
N ALA A 185 -10.74 -10.60 -13.29
CA ALA A 185 -12.16 -10.78 -13.59
C ALA A 185 -12.39 -12.02 -14.45
N LYS A 186 -11.59 -12.21 -15.49
CA LYS A 186 -11.67 -13.39 -16.37
C LYS A 186 -11.32 -14.68 -15.63
N SER A 187 -10.27 -14.67 -14.81
CA SER A 187 -9.85 -15.82 -14.00
C SER A 187 -10.94 -16.28 -13.02
N LEU A 188 -11.60 -15.35 -12.34
CA LEU A 188 -12.59 -15.68 -11.30
C LEU A 188 -14.00 -15.94 -11.84
N MET A 189 -14.41 -15.26 -12.90
CA MET A 189 -15.79 -15.35 -13.41
C MET A 189 -15.91 -16.18 -14.69
N GLY A 190 -14.85 -16.31 -15.49
CA GLY A 190 -14.86 -17.10 -16.72
C GLY A 190 -15.17 -18.58 -16.49
N PRO A 191 -14.49 -19.26 -15.54
CA PRO A 191 -14.80 -20.68 -15.24
C PRO A 191 -16.23 -20.90 -14.72
N LYS A 192 -16.92 -19.84 -14.31
CA LYS A 192 -18.33 -19.87 -13.88
C LYS A 192 -19.32 -19.57 -15.02
N GLY A 193 -18.83 -19.48 -16.26
CA GLY A 193 -19.64 -19.27 -17.46
C GLY A 193 -19.97 -17.80 -17.77
N ALA A 194 -19.25 -16.82 -17.20
CA ALA A 194 -19.36 -15.43 -17.62
C ALA A 194 -18.73 -15.21 -19.01
N THR A 195 -19.31 -14.31 -19.79
CA THR A 195 -18.71 -13.76 -21.02
C THR A 195 -18.29 -12.30 -20.78
N PHE A 196 -17.32 -11.81 -21.55
CA PHE A 196 -16.74 -10.50 -21.30
C PHE A 196 -16.73 -9.62 -22.56
N GLN A 197 -16.93 -8.33 -22.34
CA GLN A 197 -16.64 -7.29 -23.31
C GLN A 197 -15.73 -6.25 -22.65
N GLU A 198 -14.54 -6.06 -23.21
CA GLU A 198 -13.56 -5.10 -22.67
C GLU A 198 -13.78 -3.73 -23.31
N ILE A 199 -13.74 -2.69 -22.48
CA ILE A 199 -13.69 -1.29 -22.87
C ILE A 199 -12.52 -0.68 -22.13
N LYS A 200 -11.41 -0.48 -22.84
CA LYS A 200 -10.18 0.12 -22.32
C LYS A 200 -10.19 1.62 -22.65
N VAL A 201 -10.12 2.43 -21.61
CA VAL A 201 -10.17 3.89 -21.74
C VAL A 201 -8.75 4.43 -21.58
N PRO A 202 -8.18 5.11 -22.61
CA PRO A 202 -6.86 5.71 -22.51
C PRO A 202 -6.75 6.65 -21.31
N THR A 203 -5.63 6.62 -20.60
CA THR A 203 -5.41 7.44 -19.39
C THR A 203 -5.40 8.95 -19.66
N SER A 204 -5.19 9.36 -20.92
CA SER A 204 -5.25 10.74 -21.39
C SER A 204 -6.66 11.23 -21.73
N THR A 205 -7.68 10.36 -21.59
CA THR A 205 -9.07 10.69 -21.95
C THR A 205 -9.63 11.81 -21.10
N SER A 206 -10.19 12.85 -21.72
CA SER A 206 -10.93 13.94 -21.09
C SER A 206 -12.43 13.86 -21.36
N ASP A 207 -12.86 13.33 -22.52
CA ASP A 207 -14.26 13.06 -22.87
C ASP A 207 -14.55 11.55 -22.79
N PHE A 208 -15.31 11.17 -21.77
CA PHE A 208 -15.69 9.78 -21.51
C PHE A 208 -16.96 9.35 -22.27
N THR A 209 -17.64 10.27 -22.94
CA THR A 209 -18.93 10.02 -23.62
C THR A 209 -18.90 8.86 -24.61
N PRO A 210 -17.92 8.74 -25.52
CA PRO A 210 -17.87 7.64 -26.48
C PRO A 210 -17.74 6.26 -25.80
N PHE A 211 -16.90 6.17 -24.78
CA PHE A 211 -16.67 4.94 -24.04
C PHE A 211 -17.88 4.55 -23.17
N ALA A 212 -18.50 5.55 -22.54
CA ALA A 212 -19.73 5.34 -21.75
C ALA A 212 -20.90 4.89 -22.61
N LYS A 213 -21.04 5.45 -23.81
CA LYS A 213 -22.02 5.00 -24.82
C LYS A 213 -21.74 3.56 -25.23
N GLN A 214 -20.50 3.20 -25.53
CA GLN A 214 -20.10 1.83 -25.84
C GLN A 214 -20.44 0.86 -24.70
N ALA A 215 -20.24 1.29 -23.43
CA ALA A 215 -20.61 0.50 -22.29
C ALA A 215 -22.13 0.28 -22.17
N ALA A 216 -22.94 1.32 -22.42
CA ALA A 216 -24.40 1.21 -22.43
C ALA A 216 -24.92 0.30 -23.55
N ASP A 217 -24.37 0.44 -24.76
CA ASP A 217 -24.74 -0.35 -25.95
C ASP A 217 -24.32 -1.83 -25.81
N ALA A 218 -23.34 -2.13 -24.98
CA ALA A 218 -22.90 -3.51 -24.71
C ALA A 218 -23.98 -4.40 -24.05
N LYS A 219 -24.97 -3.81 -23.39
CA LYS A 219 -26.10 -4.51 -22.77
C LYS A 219 -25.68 -5.69 -21.87
N GLY A 220 -24.64 -5.48 -21.06
CA GLY A 220 -24.18 -6.46 -20.08
C GLY A 220 -25.18 -6.65 -18.93
N SER A 221 -25.07 -7.75 -18.22
CA SER A 221 -25.77 -7.92 -16.94
C SER A 221 -25.07 -7.17 -15.81
N TYR A 222 -23.74 -7.08 -15.93
CA TYR A 222 -22.87 -6.38 -14.98
C TYR A 222 -21.91 -5.46 -15.76
N ILE A 223 -21.53 -4.37 -15.11
CA ILE A 223 -20.41 -3.53 -15.54
C ILE A 223 -19.39 -3.49 -14.42
N PHE A 224 -18.19 -4.06 -14.64
CA PHE A 224 -17.09 -4.00 -13.72
C PHE A 224 -16.22 -2.80 -14.07
N ILE A 225 -16.04 -1.90 -13.10
CA ILE A 225 -15.30 -0.66 -13.25
C ILE A 225 -14.01 -0.77 -12.45
N ALA A 226 -12.86 -0.71 -13.13
CA ALA A 226 -11.54 -0.60 -12.53
C ALA A 226 -10.90 0.74 -12.90
N TRP A 227 -10.97 1.69 -11.98
CA TRP A 227 -10.56 3.07 -12.18
C TRP A 227 -9.62 3.52 -11.08
N SER A 228 -8.38 3.90 -11.44
CA SER A 228 -7.37 4.33 -10.49
C SER A 228 -7.22 5.85 -10.40
N ASN A 229 -7.57 6.60 -11.45
CA ASN A 229 -7.45 8.05 -11.48
C ASN A 229 -8.54 8.72 -10.64
N ALA A 230 -8.18 9.15 -9.42
CA ALA A 230 -9.13 9.81 -8.51
C ALA A 230 -9.66 11.14 -9.06
N LEU A 231 -8.88 11.85 -9.89
CA LEU A 231 -9.24 13.16 -10.42
C LEU A 231 -10.34 13.08 -11.49
N THR A 232 -10.38 11.99 -12.25
CA THR A 232 -11.33 11.79 -13.35
C THR A 232 -12.49 10.86 -13.00
N ALA A 233 -12.47 10.22 -11.84
CA ALA A 233 -13.51 9.26 -11.41
C ALA A 233 -14.93 9.85 -11.46
N GLY A 234 -15.10 11.11 -11.06
CA GLY A 234 -16.39 11.81 -11.11
C GLY A 234 -16.91 12.00 -12.53
N ALA A 235 -16.09 12.50 -13.43
CA ALA A 235 -16.46 12.73 -14.83
C ALA A 235 -16.77 11.41 -15.55
N MET A 236 -15.94 10.38 -15.33
CA MET A 236 -16.12 9.04 -15.90
C MET A 236 -17.44 8.41 -15.45
N LEU A 237 -17.72 8.37 -14.13
CA LEU A 237 -18.96 7.80 -13.60
C LEU A 237 -20.20 8.60 -14.02
N THR A 238 -20.09 9.94 -14.11
CA THR A 238 -21.17 10.80 -14.61
C THR A 238 -21.50 10.44 -16.06
N SER A 239 -20.49 10.28 -16.92
CA SER A 239 -20.69 9.86 -18.31
C SER A 239 -21.38 8.50 -18.38
N LEU A 240 -20.95 7.50 -17.62
CA LEU A 240 -21.60 6.18 -17.58
C LEU A 240 -23.07 6.29 -17.15
N LYS A 241 -23.38 7.10 -16.14
CA LYS A 241 -24.75 7.32 -15.66
C LYS A 241 -25.62 8.01 -16.70
N VAL A 242 -25.13 9.10 -17.30
CA VAL A 242 -25.84 9.89 -18.34
C VAL A 242 -26.10 9.06 -19.59
N GLN A 243 -25.15 8.25 -20.05
CA GLN A 243 -25.32 7.35 -21.19
C GLN A 243 -26.17 6.12 -20.87
N GLY A 244 -26.65 5.96 -19.64
CA GLY A 244 -27.56 4.87 -19.26
C GLY A 244 -26.88 3.52 -19.03
N ALA A 245 -25.56 3.47 -18.86
CA ALA A 245 -24.84 2.23 -18.62
C ALA A 245 -25.34 1.50 -17.35
N PHE A 246 -25.78 2.24 -16.34
CA PHE A 246 -26.29 1.67 -15.07
C PHE A 246 -27.80 1.32 -15.11
N ALA A 247 -28.52 1.68 -16.15
CA ALA A 247 -29.95 1.42 -16.23
C ALA A 247 -30.29 -0.10 -16.31
N LYS A 248 -29.42 -0.87 -16.98
CA LYS A 248 -29.59 -2.32 -17.19
C LYS A 248 -28.46 -3.17 -16.65
N GLN A 249 -27.31 -2.57 -16.38
CA GLN A 249 -26.12 -3.25 -15.88
C GLN A 249 -25.91 -2.92 -14.42
N ARG A 250 -25.70 -3.93 -13.60
CA ARG A 250 -25.37 -3.75 -12.19
C ARG A 250 -23.89 -3.39 -12.03
N PRO A 251 -23.55 -2.23 -11.45
CA PRO A 251 -22.14 -1.85 -11.26
C PRO A 251 -21.44 -2.76 -10.25
N ILE A 252 -20.18 -3.07 -10.55
CA ILE A 252 -19.24 -3.77 -9.67
C ILE A 252 -17.95 -2.94 -9.65
N THR A 253 -17.40 -2.66 -8.48
CA THR A 253 -16.12 -1.94 -8.37
C THR A 253 -15.43 -2.21 -7.03
N GLY A 254 -14.10 -2.07 -6.99
CA GLY A 254 -13.39 -1.85 -5.75
C GLY A 254 -13.62 -0.41 -5.28
N LEU A 255 -14.06 -0.22 -4.04
CA LEU A 255 -14.16 1.13 -3.47
C LEU A 255 -12.74 1.67 -3.25
N ALA A 256 -12.44 2.81 -3.88
CA ALA A 256 -11.16 3.47 -3.78
C ALA A 256 -10.99 4.18 -2.41
N GLY A 257 -10.02 5.10 -2.28
CA GLY A 257 -9.77 5.82 -1.04
C GLY A 257 -10.88 6.78 -0.63
N ALA A 258 -10.78 7.28 0.59
CA ALA A 258 -11.79 8.13 1.22
C ALA A 258 -12.14 9.39 0.39
N SER A 259 -11.20 9.90 -0.38
CA SER A 259 -11.41 11.05 -1.29
C SER A 259 -12.49 10.80 -2.35
N THR A 260 -12.84 9.55 -2.63
CA THR A 260 -13.81 9.18 -3.67
C THR A 260 -15.18 8.75 -3.13
N TYR A 261 -15.37 8.60 -1.83
CA TYR A 261 -16.61 8.06 -1.25
C TYR A 261 -17.87 8.87 -1.64
N ASN A 262 -17.78 10.19 -1.61
CA ASN A 262 -18.91 11.06 -2.00
C ASN A 262 -19.24 10.93 -3.50
N ILE A 263 -18.24 10.78 -4.35
CA ILE A 263 -18.41 10.58 -5.79
C ILE A 263 -19.16 9.27 -6.05
N TYR A 264 -18.65 8.18 -5.49
CA TYR A 264 -19.25 6.83 -5.66
C TYR A 264 -20.65 6.77 -5.04
N GLY A 265 -20.83 7.31 -3.84
CA GLY A 265 -22.13 7.33 -3.17
C GLY A 265 -23.21 8.06 -3.98
N THR A 266 -22.91 9.25 -4.48
CA THR A 266 -23.83 10.05 -5.29
C THR A 266 -24.14 9.40 -6.64
N LEU A 267 -23.13 8.87 -7.32
CA LEU A 267 -23.30 8.38 -8.69
C LEU A 267 -23.86 6.95 -8.75
N PHE A 268 -23.66 6.14 -7.70
CA PHE A 268 -24.26 4.81 -7.58
C PHE A 268 -25.59 4.79 -6.82
N GLU A 269 -26.09 5.93 -6.34
CA GLU A 269 -27.39 5.98 -5.66
C GLU A 269 -28.48 5.38 -6.57
N GLY A 270 -29.24 4.41 -6.05
CA GLY A 270 -30.29 3.69 -6.78
C GLY A 270 -29.84 2.54 -7.72
N THR A 271 -28.50 2.33 -7.89
CA THR A 271 -28.00 1.34 -8.87
C THR A 271 -27.82 -0.07 -8.33
N ARG A 272 -27.95 -0.33 -7.04
CA ARG A 272 -27.62 -1.60 -6.36
C ARG A 272 -26.17 -2.04 -6.63
N ALA A 273 -25.23 -1.09 -6.71
CA ALA A 273 -23.82 -1.37 -6.93
C ALA A 273 -23.27 -2.40 -5.93
N ILE A 274 -22.33 -3.23 -6.38
CA ILE A 274 -21.59 -4.16 -5.54
C ILE A 274 -20.20 -3.57 -5.38
N MET A 275 -19.81 -3.25 -4.15
CA MET A 275 -18.52 -2.68 -3.86
C MET A 275 -17.72 -3.58 -2.94
N THR A 276 -16.42 -3.70 -3.22
CA THR A 276 -15.45 -4.38 -2.37
C THR A 276 -14.49 -3.39 -1.76
N ASN A 277 -13.94 -3.70 -0.61
CA ASN A 277 -12.90 -2.90 0.02
C ASN A 277 -11.96 -3.81 0.82
N SER A 278 -10.73 -3.37 1.03
CA SER A 278 -9.77 -4.07 1.89
C SER A 278 -9.63 -3.43 3.27
N TYR A 279 -10.04 -2.17 3.45
CA TYR A 279 -10.11 -1.50 4.75
C TYR A 279 -10.82 -0.13 4.66
N PHE A 280 -11.52 0.21 5.71
CA PHE A 280 -12.04 1.57 5.99
C PHE A 280 -12.11 1.80 7.51
N GLY A 281 -12.18 3.05 7.95
CA GLY A 281 -12.23 3.39 9.37
C GLY A 281 -13.39 2.71 10.10
N GLY A 282 -13.09 2.07 11.23
CA GLY A 282 -14.08 1.39 12.06
C GLY A 282 -14.32 -0.08 11.73
N VAL A 283 -13.76 -0.63 10.64
CA VAL A 283 -13.91 -2.06 10.32
C VAL A 283 -13.04 -2.95 11.20
N GLY A 284 -11.87 -2.47 11.64
CA GLY A 284 -10.96 -3.18 12.52
C GLY A 284 -11.38 -3.16 13.98
N LYS A 285 -11.01 -4.22 14.73
CA LYS A 285 -11.34 -4.40 16.16
C LYS A 285 -10.11 -4.58 17.05
N SER A 286 -8.91 -4.49 16.51
CA SER A 286 -7.65 -4.62 17.26
C SER A 286 -7.28 -3.33 18.00
N ASN A 287 -6.37 -3.41 18.98
CA ASN A 287 -5.78 -2.23 19.63
C ASN A 287 -5.13 -1.32 18.58
N ALA A 288 -4.41 -1.89 17.61
CA ALA A 288 -3.82 -1.13 16.52
C ALA A 288 -4.87 -0.35 15.71
N ALA A 289 -6.06 -0.92 15.48
CA ALA A 289 -7.16 -0.23 14.81
C ALA A 289 -7.70 0.93 15.65
N SER A 290 -7.85 0.75 16.96
CA SER A 290 -8.32 1.78 17.87
C SER A 290 -7.33 2.95 17.98
N ASP A 291 -6.02 2.63 18.07
CA ASP A 291 -4.96 3.65 18.17
C ASP A 291 -4.79 4.42 16.85
N LEU A 292 -4.88 3.72 15.70
CA LEU A 292 -4.91 4.37 14.39
C LEU A 292 -6.10 5.34 14.28
N ALA A 293 -7.29 4.88 14.70
CA ALA A 293 -8.51 5.68 14.65
C ALA A 293 -8.39 6.93 15.53
N ALA A 294 -7.89 6.80 16.75
CA ALA A 294 -7.69 7.91 17.67
C ALA A 294 -6.69 8.94 17.11
N LYS A 295 -5.54 8.48 16.57
CA LYS A 295 -4.52 9.36 15.99
C LYS A 295 -5.04 10.11 14.76
N PHE A 296 -5.70 9.41 13.84
CA PHE A 296 -6.21 10.03 12.62
C PHE A 296 -7.37 10.99 12.88
N ALA A 297 -8.22 10.69 13.88
CA ALA A 297 -9.24 11.62 14.33
C ALA A 297 -8.64 12.90 14.92
N ALA A 298 -7.61 12.78 15.77
CA ALA A 298 -6.89 13.93 16.33
C ALA A 298 -6.23 14.78 15.24
N ASP A 299 -5.69 14.17 14.20
CA ASP A 299 -5.06 14.84 13.07
C ASP A 299 -6.08 15.33 12.01
N LYS A 300 -7.37 15.07 12.19
CA LYS A 300 -8.44 15.35 11.21
C LYS A 300 -8.18 14.70 9.83
N LYS A 301 -7.60 13.51 9.83
CA LYS A 301 -7.32 12.70 8.64
C LYS A 301 -8.32 11.57 8.49
N SER A 302 -8.61 11.20 7.24
CA SER A 302 -9.43 10.04 6.92
C SER A 302 -8.58 8.76 6.93
N GLN A 303 -9.21 7.63 7.29
CA GLN A 303 -8.63 6.31 7.19
C GLN A 303 -9.24 5.56 6.03
N ASP A 304 -8.43 4.91 5.23
CA ASP A 304 -8.87 4.07 4.12
C ASP A 304 -7.91 2.91 3.86
N LEU A 305 -8.16 2.18 2.79
CA LEU A 305 -7.35 1.01 2.41
C LEU A 305 -5.87 1.35 2.21
N PHE A 306 -5.54 2.56 1.78
CA PHE A 306 -4.15 2.98 1.55
C PHE A 306 -3.44 3.26 2.87
N THR A 307 -4.13 3.87 3.82
CA THR A 307 -3.65 4.03 5.22
C THR A 307 -3.33 2.67 5.84
N CYS A 308 -4.24 1.70 5.70
CA CYS A 308 -4.04 0.35 6.22
C CYS A 308 -2.82 -0.32 5.56
N THR A 309 -2.70 -0.20 4.24
CA THR A 309 -1.57 -0.77 3.48
C THR A 309 -0.22 -0.22 3.96
N GLY A 310 -0.16 1.07 4.29
CA GLY A 310 1.04 1.69 4.90
C GLY A 310 1.34 1.13 6.29
N ALA A 311 0.32 0.99 7.14
CA ALA A 311 0.47 0.42 8.49
C ALA A 311 0.93 -1.05 8.45
N ASP A 312 0.43 -1.83 7.50
CA ASP A 312 0.86 -3.23 7.28
C ASP A 312 2.31 -3.29 6.77
N ALA A 313 2.73 -2.38 5.86
CA ALA A 313 4.12 -2.26 5.43
C ALA A 313 5.05 -1.96 6.62
N ALA A 314 4.67 -1.05 7.51
CA ALA A 314 5.42 -0.74 8.72
C ALA A 314 5.60 -1.97 9.63
N LYS A 315 4.51 -2.75 9.84
CA LYS A 315 4.59 -4.00 10.62
C LYS A 315 5.56 -5.00 10.01
N MET A 316 5.51 -5.15 8.69
CA MET A 316 6.42 -6.04 7.96
C MET A 316 7.88 -5.56 8.05
N ILE A 317 8.14 -4.26 7.94
CA ILE A 317 9.48 -3.67 8.11
C ILE A 317 10.03 -3.98 9.51
N VAL A 318 9.24 -3.72 10.55
CA VAL A 318 9.66 -3.96 11.95
C VAL A 318 9.93 -5.44 12.17
N GLN A 319 9.09 -6.34 11.64
CA GLN A 319 9.32 -7.79 11.71
C GLN A 319 10.61 -8.21 11.01
N ALA A 320 10.85 -7.73 9.80
CA ALA A 320 12.02 -8.09 9.00
C ALA A 320 13.34 -7.68 9.65
N LEU A 321 13.32 -6.54 10.35
CA LEU A 321 14.53 -5.94 10.92
C LEU A 321 14.79 -6.30 12.38
N THR A 322 13.75 -6.64 13.18
CA THR A 322 13.93 -6.99 14.59
C THR A 322 14.87 -8.19 14.74
N GLY A 323 15.97 -8.03 15.50
CA GLY A 323 17.01 -9.05 15.68
C GLY A 323 17.93 -9.28 14.47
N ASN A 324 17.84 -8.44 13.43
CA ASN A 324 18.67 -8.48 12.22
C ASN A 324 19.51 -7.19 12.14
N LYS A 325 20.58 -7.14 12.97
CA LYS A 325 21.39 -5.92 13.15
C LYS A 325 22.18 -5.51 11.91
N ASP A 326 22.60 -6.44 11.10
CA ASP A 326 23.36 -6.26 9.85
C ASP A 326 22.49 -5.98 8.65
N GLN A 327 21.18 -5.92 8.84
CA GLN A 327 20.22 -5.66 7.79
C GLN A 327 20.38 -6.65 6.61
N ASN A 328 20.66 -7.93 6.91
CA ASN A 328 20.77 -8.97 5.91
C ASN A 328 19.39 -9.23 5.26
N VAL A 329 19.32 -9.12 3.93
CA VAL A 329 18.05 -9.19 3.20
C VAL A 329 17.48 -10.60 3.16
N ASP A 330 18.30 -11.64 3.05
CA ASP A 330 17.81 -13.03 3.09
C ASP A 330 17.21 -13.37 4.48
N THR A 331 17.77 -12.82 5.55
CA THR A 331 17.19 -12.88 6.89
C THR A 331 15.85 -12.14 6.97
N MET A 332 15.72 -10.98 6.34
CA MET A 332 14.44 -10.26 6.26
C MET A 332 13.37 -11.10 5.57
N ILE A 333 13.71 -11.70 4.44
CA ILE A 333 12.81 -12.55 3.66
C ILE A 333 12.32 -13.72 4.50
N SER A 334 13.23 -14.50 5.11
CA SER A 334 12.87 -15.66 5.92
C SER A 334 12.04 -15.32 7.15
N LYS A 335 12.18 -14.09 7.71
CA LYS A 335 11.34 -13.59 8.82
C LYS A 335 9.94 -13.18 8.39
N LEU A 336 9.75 -12.87 7.11
CA LEU A 336 8.46 -12.48 6.56
C LEU A 336 7.66 -13.67 6.01
N GLU A 337 8.32 -14.68 5.45
CA GLU A 337 7.65 -15.87 4.91
C GLU A 337 6.85 -16.60 6.00
N GLY A 338 5.54 -16.72 5.80
CA GLY A 338 4.63 -17.33 6.76
C GLY A 338 4.31 -16.50 8.01
N TYR A 339 4.91 -15.31 8.15
CA TYR A 339 4.64 -14.42 9.28
C TYR A 339 3.18 -14.04 9.36
N SER A 340 2.60 -14.05 10.56
CA SER A 340 1.23 -13.65 10.81
C SER A 340 1.12 -12.69 11.99
N TRP A 341 0.18 -11.75 11.90
CA TRP A 341 -0.10 -10.78 12.95
C TRP A 341 -1.56 -10.34 12.93
N VAL A 342 -2.01 -9.78 14.04
CA VAL A 342 -3.28 -9.05 14.08
C VAL A 342 -2.98 -7.59 13.79
N GLY A 343 -3.27 -7.15 12.56
CA GLY A 343 -3.11 -5.78 12.09
C GLY A 343 -4.35 -4.92 12.34
N VAL A 344 -4.39 -3.75 11.71
CA VAL A 344 -5.50 -2.80 11.87
C VAL A 344 -6.83 -3.32 11.32
N LYS A 345 -6.83 -4.23 10.36
CA LYS A 345 -8.06 -4.84 9.79
C LYS A 345 -8.37 -6.27 10.24
N GLY A 346 -7.54 -6.85 11.09
CA GLY A 346 -7.70 -8.22 11.59
C GLY A 346 -6.47 -9.10 11.35
N LEU A 347 -6.67 -10.40 11.28
CA LEU A 347 -5.59 -11.38 11.10
C LEU A 347 -5.03 -11.29 9.66
N MET A 348 -3.72 -11.12 9.60
CA MET A 348 -2.92 -11.05 8.38
C MET A 348 -1.88 -12.16 8.40
N LYS A 349 -1.57 -12.73 7.24
CA LYS A 349 -0.48 -13.70 7.09
C LYS A 349 0.20 -13.52 5.74
N VAL A 350 1.50 -13.51 5.71
CA VAL A 350 2.28 -13.57 4.46
C VAL A 350 2.24 -15.01 3.91
N ASN A 351 1.81 -15.18 2.68
CA ASN A 351 1.90 -16.47 2.01
C ASN A 351 3.39 -16.77 1.73
N PRO A 352 3.94 -17.89 2.24
CA PRO A 352 5.37 -18.18 2.11
C PRO A 352 5.83 -18.50 0.68
N THR A 353 4.89 -18.75 -0.24
CA THR A 353 5.22 -19.16 -1.62
C THR A 353 5.23 -17.99 -2.59
N ASN A 354 4.22 -17.11 -2.51
CA ASN A 354 4.05 -16.01 -3.47
C ASN A 354 4.09 -14.62 -2.82
N HIS A 355 4.33 -14.54 -1.50
CA HIS A 355 4.49 -13.33 -0.70
C HIS A 355 3.30 -12.36 -0.73
N VAL A 356 2.13 -12.84 -1.16
CA VAL A 356 0.87 -12.11 -1.06
C VAL A 356 0.30 -12.23 0.35
N LEU A 357 -0.37 -11.22 0.85
CA LEU A 357 -1.06 -11.31 2.14
C LEU A 357 -2.32 -12.17 2.03
N ILE A 358 -2.46 -13.14 2.91
CA ILE A 358 -3.72 -13.79 3.24
C ILE A 358 -4.42 -12.87 4.24
N GLN A 359 -5.58 -12.33 3.87
CA GLN A 359 -6.16 -11.19 4.58
C GLN A 359 -7.69 -11.17 4.50
N PRO A 360 -8.39 -10.47 5.42
CA PRO A 360 -9.81 -10.21 5.27
C PRO A 360 -10.07 -9.20 4.15
N MET A 361 -11.16 -9.44 3.40
CA MET A 361 -11.73 -8.53 2.41
C MET A 361 -13.19 -8.28 2.75
N PHE A 362 -13.74 -7.17 2.30
CA PHE A 362 -15.07 -6.73 2.70
C PHE A 362 -15.96 -6.45 1.49
N LEU A 363 -17.23 -6.88 1.59
CA LEU A 363 -18.31 -6.29 0.81
C LEU A 363 -18.82 -5.09 1.58
N VAL A 364 -19.03 -3.99 0.88
CA VAL A 364 -19.39 -2.71 1.47
C VAL A 364 -20.48 -2.02 0.66
N SER A 365 -21.28 -1.22 1.35
CA SER A 365 -22.17 -0.23 0.77
C SER A 365 -21.75 1.17 1.24
N LEU A 366 -22.25 2.21 0.59
CA LEU A 366 -22.04 3.60 1.00
C LEU A 366 -23.33 4.15 1.60
N LYS A 367 -23.27 4.54 2.87
CA LYS A 367 -24.38 5.15 3.61
C LYS A 367 -24.24 6.65 3.59
N LYS A 368 -25.31 7.34 3.21
CA LYS A 368 -25.41 8.79 3.28
C LYS A 368 -25.56 9.25 4.73
N THR A 369 -24.76 10.23 5.13
CA THR A 369 -24.77 10.90 6.44
C THR A 369 -24.83 12.41 6.26
N ALA A 370 -24.96 13.16 7.34
CA ALA A 370 -24.88 14.63 7.29
C ALA A 370 -23.51 15.14 6.77
N ALA A 371 -22.43 14.38 6.99
CA ALA A 371 -21.06 14.72 6.56
C ALA A 371 -20.70 14.16 5.17
N GLY A 372 -21.64 13.50 4.47
CA GLY A 372 -21.39 12.84 3.18
C GLY A 372 -21.57 11.33 3.24
N TYR A 373 -20.98 10.62 2.28
CA TYR A 373 -21.08 9.16 2.22
C TYR A 373 -19.94 8.49 2.99
N VAL A 374 -20.29 7.47 3.77
CA VAL A 374 -19.34 6.66 4.54
C VAL A 374 -19.51 5.17 4.21
N PRO A 375 -18.43 4.37 4.17
CA PRO A 375 -18.54 2.93 3.99
C PRO A 375 -19.26 2.27 5.16
N GLN A 376 -20.11 1.32 4.83
CA GLN A 376 -20.79 0.43 5.76
C GLN A 376 -20.40 -1.01 5.44
N LEU A 377 -20.08 -1.79 6.47
CA LEU A 377 -19.75 -3.19 6.32
C LEU A 377 -21.02 -4.01 6.04
N ASP A 378 -21.07 -4.67 4.89
CA ASP A 378 -22.15 -5.62 4.55
C ASP A 378 -21.72 -7.06 4.87
N LYS A 379 -20.47 -7.44 4.55
CA LYS A 379 -19.94 -8.79 4.81
C LYS A 379 -18.41 -8.79 4.90
N THR A 380 -17.89 -9.57 5.85
CA THR A 380 -16.46 -9.94 5.91
C THR A 380 -16.21 -11.28 5.26
N ILE A 381 -15.18 -11.37 4.42
CA ILE A 381 -14.65 -12.61 3.87
C ILE A 381 -13.22 -12.76 4.42
N ASN A 382 -13.03 -13.76 5.27
CA ASN A 382 -11.74 -14.01 5.91
C ASN A 382 -10.84 -14.87 5.03
N ASN A 383 -9.51 -14.79 5.29
CA ASN A 383 -8.49 -15.64 4.68
C ASN A 383 -8.51 -15.62 3.14
N VAL A 384 -8.75 -14.44 2.56
CA VAL A 384 -8.72 -14.30 1.10
C VAL A 384 -7.28 -14.40 0.63
N THR A 385 -7.03 -15.34 -0.29
CA THR A 385 -5.74 -15.55 -0.98
C THR A 385 -5.80 -15.01 -2.41
N ALA A 386 -4.64 -14.88 -3.06
CA ALA A 386 -4.52 -14.65 -4.50
C ALA A 386 -4.07 -15.93 -5.19
#